data_03ebb11a8c45c1cb725045ac22362a25
#
_entry.id   03ebb11a8c45c1cb725045ac22362a25
#
_cell.length_a   1.000
_cell.length_b   1.000
_cell.length_c   1.000
_cell.angle_alpha   90.00
_cell.angle_beta   90.00
_cell.angle_gamma   90.00
#
_symmetry.space_group_name_H-M   'P 1'
#
loop_
_entity.id
_entity.type
_entity.pdbx_description
1 polymer ?
#
loop_
_entity_poly.entity_id
_entity_poly.type
_entity_poly.pdbx_seq_one_letter_code
_entity_poly.pdbx_strand_id
1 'polypeptide(L)'
;MTRDELFENIKRKKSFLCVGLDTDVRKIPQFLLEEDDPIFAFNKRIIDATAHLCVAYKPNLAFYESMGSFGLQAFEKTVAYIQSEYPDQFIIADAKRGDIGNTSAMYARTFFGESSVDALTVAPYMGEDSVTPFLDYPDRWVILLALTSNKGSHDFQLIADADWGELDYFIL
;
A
#
# COMPACT_ATOMS: atom_id res chain seq x y z
N MET A 1 12.80 1.49 3.47
CA MET A 1 13.28 2.89 3.17
C MET A 1 13.01 3.77 4.37
N THR A 2 14.03 4.46 4.87
CA THR A 2 13.92 5.40 5.98
C THR A 2 13.25 6.72 5.55
N ARG A 3 12.86 7.54 6.53
CA ARG A 3 12.30 8.89 6.28
C ARG A 3 13.26 9.78 5.52
N ASP A 4 14.54 9.75 5.91
CA ASP A 4 15.54 10.63 5.30
C ASP A 4 15.83 10.19 3.85
N GLU A 5 15.90 8.90 3.57
CA GLU A 5 16.05 8.37 2.21
C GLU A 5 14.89 8.78 1.31
N LEU A 6 13.64 8.65 1.79
CA LEU A 6 12.46 9.09 1.04
C LEU A 6 12.49 10.60 0.78
N PHE A 7 12.85 11.40 1.80
CA PHE A 7 12.94 12.85 1.68
C PHE A 7 13.99 13.29 0.65
N GLU A 8 15.19 12.69 0.69
CA GLU A 8 16.24 12.98 -0.29
C GLU A 8 15.83 12.54 -1.71
N ASN A 9 15.10 11.44 -1.84
CA ASN A 9 14.56 11.01 -3.12
C ASN A 9 13.54 12.01 -3.68
N ILE A 10 12.63 12.53 -2.84
CA ILE A 10 11.66 13.58 -3.21
C ILE A 10 12.40 14.83 -3.70
N LYS A 11 13.45 15.25 -3.00
CA LYS A 11 14.27 16.42 -3.40
C LYS A 11 14.98 16.17 -4.73
N ARG A 12 15.61 15.02 -4.88
CA ARG A 12 16.37 14.66 -6.08
C ARG A 12 15.46 14.57 -7.32
N LYS A 13 14.31 13.92 -7.20
CA LYS A 13 13.33 13.77 -8.30
C LYS A 13 12.45 15.01 -8.48
N LYS A 14 12.45 15.93 -7.53
CA LYS A 14 11.56 17.11 -7.47
C LYS A 14 10.08 16.71 -7.62
N SER A 15 9.72 15.59 -7.04
CA SER A 15 8.42 14.95 -7.14
C SER A 15 8.08 14.24 -5.83
N PHE A 16 6.82 14.28 -5.43
CA PHE A 16 6.24 13.42 -4.38
C PHE A 16 5.12 12.54 -4.95
N LEU A 17 5.14 12.34 -6.26
CA LEU A 17 4.15 11.51 -6.95
C LEU A 17 4.24 10.06 -6.46
N CYS A 18 3.07 9.49 -6.14
CA CYS A 18 2.86 8.07 -5.90
C CYS A 18 1.96 7.51 -7.01
N VAL A 19 2.42 6.50 -7.72
CA VAL A 19 1.65 5.88 -8.82
C VAL A 19 0.89 4.67 -8.27
N GLY A 20 -0.44 4.66 -8.44
CA GLY A 20 -1.29 3.51 -8.11
C GLY A 20 -1.14 2.38 -9.14
N LEU A 21 -1.04 1.15 -8.66
CA LEU A 21 -1.03 -0.06 -9.47
C LEU A 21 -2.29 -0.90 -9.16
N ASP A 22 -3.45 -0.30 -9.39
CA ASP A 22 -4.78 -0.90 -9.20
C ASP A 22 -5.20 -1.62 -10.48
N THR A 23 -4.47 -2.67 -10.86
CA THR A 23 -4.54 -3.30 -12.18
C THR A 23 -5.74 -4.22 -12.31
N ASP A 24 -6.74 -3.78 -13.06
CA ASP A 24 -7.93 -4.56 -13.42
C ASP A 24 -7.73 -5.17 -14.81
N VAL A 25 -7.63 -6.49 -14.92
CA VAL A 25 -7.43 -7.23 -16.19
C VAL A 25 -8.48 -6.89 -17.25
N ARG A 26 -9.68 -6.43 -16.84
CA ARG A 26 -10.75 -6.03 -17.76
C ARG A 26 -10.51 -4.67 -18.41
N LYS A 27 -9.51 -3.92 -17.95
CA LYS A 27 -9.21 -2.55 -18.39
C LYS A 27 -7.84 -2.37 -19.02
N ILE A 28 -6.96 -3.37 -18.90
CA ILE A 28 -5.65 -3.32 -19.55
C ILE A 28 -5.78 -3.49 -21.05
N PRO A 29 -4.81 -3.00 -21.85
CA PRO A 29 -4.81 -3.15 -23.30
C PRO A 29 -4.89 -4.62 -23.74
N GLN A 30 -5.73 -4.90 -24.74
CA GLN A 30 -6.01 -6.26 -25.19
C GLN A 30 -4.75 -7.04 -25.59
N PHE A 31 -3.77 -6.40 -26.19
CA PHE A 31 -2.52 -7.06 -26.60
C PHE A 31 -1.69 -7.59 -25.43
N LEU A 32 -1.93 -7.11 -24.20
CA LEU A 32 -1.26 -7.61 -22.99
C LEU A 32 -1.98 -8.84 -22.40
N LEU A 33 -3.22 -9.11 -22.80
CA LEU A 33 -3.95 -10.31 -22.35
C LEU A 33 -3.38 -11.60 -22.94
N GLU A 34 -2.55 -11.49 -23.96
CA GLU A 34 -1.86 -12.63 -24.62
C GLU A 34 -0.53 -12.98 -23.89
N GLU A 35 -0.08 -12.16 -22.95
CA GLU A 35 1.10 -12.43 -22.13
C GLU A 35 0.80 -13.50 -21.06
N ASP A 36 1.80 -14.27 -20.66
CA ASP A 36 1.67 -15.30 -19.62
C ASP A 36 1.21 -14.74 -18.27
N ASP A 37 1.57 -13.49 -17.98
CA ASP A 37 1.19 -12.75 -16.76
C ASP A 37 0.80 -11.32 -17.15
N PRO A 38 -0.44 -11.11 -17.60
CA PRO A 38 -0.89 -9.81 -18.12
C PRO A 38 -0.89 -8.71 -17.05
N ILE A 39 -1.12 -9.05 -15.77
CA ILE A 39 -1.09 -8.08 -14.67
C ILE A 39 0.34 -7.57 -14.50
N PHE A 40 1.30 -8.46 -14.37
CA PHE A 40 2.70 -8.10 -14.24
C PHE A 40 3.23 -7.36 -15.49
N ALA A 41 2.88 -7.85 -16.68
CA ALA A 41 3.29 -7.21 -17.93
C ALA A 41 2.79 -5.77 -18.05
N PHE A 42 1.55 -5.49 -17.61
CA PHE A 42 1.02 -4.14 -17.54
C PHE A 42 1.75 -3.30 -16.49
N ASN A 43 1.88 -3.80 -15.26
CA ASN A 43 2.57 -3.11 -14.16
C ASN A 43 4.00 -2.73 -14.55
N LYS A 44 4.73 -3.69 -15.12
CA LYS A 44 6.11 -3.47 -15.60
C LYS A 44 6.18 -2.29 -16.55
N ARG A 45 5.30 -2.21 -17.55
CA ARG A 45 5.29 -1.09 -18.52
C ARG A 45 4.96 0.25 -17.87
N ILE A 46 4.04 0.27 -16.90
CA ILE A 46 3.73 1.49 -16.13
C ILE A 46 4.93 1.92 -15.31
N ILE A 47 5.58 0.99 -14.61
CA ILE A 47 6.76 1.24 -13.79
C ILE A 47 7.89 1.81 -14.64
N ASP A 48 8.25 1.13 -15.74
CA ASP A 48 9.32 1.56 -16.65
C ASP A 48 9.08 2.97 -17.21
N ALA A 49 7.81 3.30 -17.48
CA ALA A 49 7.44 4.61 -18.02
C ALA A 49 7.41 5.73 -16.98
N THR A 50 7.28 5.41 -15.67
CA THR A 50 7.00 6.43 -14.65
C THR A 50 8.03 6.50 -13.51
N ALA A 51 8.95 5.53 -13.39
CA ALA A 51 9.88 5.45 -12.27
C ALA A 51 10.79 6.69 -12.11
N HIS A 52 11.08 7.39 -13.21
CA HIS A 52 11.85 8.63 -13.16
C HIS A 52 11.03 9.86 -12.73
N LEU A 53 9.69 9.75 -12.71
CA LEU A 53 8.75 10.83 -12.38
C LEU A 53 8.17 10.72 -10.97
N CYS A 54 8.20 9.53 -10.37
CA CYS A 54 7.57 9.26 -9.07
C CYS A 54 8.59 8.78 -8.04
N VAL A 55 8.21 8.82 -6.78
CA VAL A 55 8.99 8.32 -5.64
C VAL A 55 8.39 7.09 -5.00
N ALA A 56 7.15 6.74 -5.37
CA ALA A 56 6.44 5.63 -4.77
C ALA A 56 5.51 4.92 -5.75
N TYR A 57 5.31 3.63 -5.49
CA TYR A 57 4.26 2.82 -6.10
C TYR A 57 3.32 2.25 -5.03
N LYS A 58 2.03 2.24 -5.32
CA LYS A 58 1.01 1.76 -4.39
C LYS A 58 0.09 0.73 -5.07
N PRO A 59 0.49 -0.56 -5.11
CA PRO A 59 -0.42 -1.63 -5.51
C PRO A 59 -1.56 -1.79 -4.49
N ASN A 60 -2.80 -1.84 -4.98
CA ASN A 60 -3.98 -2.08 -4.17
C ASN A 60 -4.30 -3.58 -4.17
N LEU A 61 -4.12 -4.21 -3.02
CA LEU A 61 -4.19 -5.67 -2.85
C LEU A 61 -5.54 -6.27 -3.27
N ALA A 62 -6.65 -5.52 -3.17
CA ALA A 62 -7.96 -6.02 -3.58
C ALA A 62 -7.99 -6.45 -5.06
N PHE A 63 -7.27 -5.77 -5.94
CA PHE A 63 -7.18 -6.13 -7.36
C PHE A 63 -6.41 -7.43 -7.59
N TYR A 64 -5.39 -7.67 -6.79
CA TYR A 64 -4.57 -8.89 -6.87
C TYR A 64 -5.24 -10.07 -6.17
N GLU A 65 -5.73 -9.88 -4.96
CA GLU A 65 -6.42 -10.91 -4.18
C GLU A 65 -7.68 -11.44 -4.89
N SER A 66 -8.40 -10.58 -5.61
CA SER A 66 -9.58 -10.97 -6.41
C SER A 66 -9.28 -11.99 -7.51
N MET A 67 -8.01 -12.14 -7.89
CA MET A 67 -7.52 -13.10 -8.89
C MET A 67 -6.91 -14.37 -8.26
N GLY A 68 -7.06 -14.53 -6.93
CA GLY A 68 -6.52 -15.67 -6.18
C GLY A 68 -4.99 -15.76 -6.24
N SER A 69 -4.48 -16.98 -6.28
CA SER A 69 -3.02 -17.21 -6.29
C SER A 69 -2.30 -16.58 -7.48
N PHE A 70 -2.95 -16.51 -8.63
CA PHE A 70 -2.39 -15.87 -9.83
C PHE A 70 -2.14 -14.37 -9.58
N GLY A 71 -3.13 -13.66 -9.04
CA GLY A 71 -2.98 -12.26 -8.72
C GLY A 71 -1.94 -11.99 -7.63
N LEU A 72 -1.88 -12.83 -6.59
CA LEU A 72 -0.87 -12.72 -5.55
C LEU A 72 0.55 -12.92 -6.10
N GLN A 73 0.76 -13.87 -7.00
CA GLN A 73 2.05 -14.04 -7.69
C GLN A 73 2.41 -12.81 -8.54
N ALA A 74 1.43 -12.22 -9.23
CA ALA A 74 1.65 -10.99 -9.98
C ALA A 74 2.03 -9.81 -9.07
N PHE A 75 1.43 -9.71 -7.87
CA PHE A 75 1.83 -8.74 -6.85
C PHE A 75 3.28 -8.96 -6.41
N GLU A 76 3.65 -10.18 -6.04
CA GLU A 76 5.01 -10.53 -5.60
C GLU A 76 6.05 -10.23 -6.69
N LYS A 77 5.78 -10.61 -7.94
CA LYS A 77 6.63 -10.28 -9.10
C LYS A 77 6.77 -8.76 -9.30
N THR A 78 5.67 -8.02 -9.12
CA THR A 78 5.67 -6.56 -9.26
C THR A 78 6.55 -5.92 -8.19
N VAL A 79 6.41 -6.34 -6.93
CA VAL A 79 7.24 -5.84 -5.82
C VAL A 79 8.71 -6.18 -6.05
N ALA A 80 9.03 -7.44 -6.37
CA ALA A 80 10.39 -7.87 -6.66
C ALA A 80 11.02 -7.10 -7.83
N TYR A 81 10.24 -6.82 -8.88
CA TYR A 81 10.67 -6.01 -10.02
C TYR A 81 11.03 -4.58 -9.61
N ILE A 82 10.18 -3.92 -8.81
CA ILE A 82 10.47 -2.57 -8.33
C ILE A 82 11.75 -2.58 -7.48
N GLN A 83 11.89 -3.55 -6.58
CA GLN A 83 13.04 -3.66 -5.70
C GLN A 83 14.36 -3.90 -6.44
N SER A 84 14.34 -4.67 -7.54
CA SER A 84 15.55 -4.98 -8.31
C SER A 84 15.93 -3.87 -9.28
N GLU A 85 14.98 -3.34 -10.03
CA GLU A 85 15.25 -2.39 -11.11
C GLU A 85 15.20 -0.92 -10.66
N TYR A 86 14.41 -0.63 -9.61
CA TYR A 86 14.17 0.72 -9.12
C TYR A 86 14.25 0.78 -7.58
N PRO A 87 15.40 0.44 -6.98
CA PRO A 87 15.54 0.31 -5.52
C PRO A 87 15.33 1.62 -4.74
N ASP A 88 15.25 2.73 -5.42
CA ASP A 88 14.93 4.04 -4.86
C ASP A 88 13.43 4.35 -4.80
N GLN A 89 12.56 3.42 -5.22
CA GLN A 89 11.12 3.59 -5.14
C GLN A 89 10.58 3.09 -3.79
N PHE A 90 9.70 3.89 -3.18
CA PHE A 90 8.97 3.53 -1.96
C PHE A 90 7.75 2.68 -2.33
N ILE A 91 7.59 1.51 -1.72
CA ILE A 91 6.51 0.57 -2.05
C ILE A 91 5.48 0.56 -0.92
N ILE A 92 4.24 0.91 -1.25
CA ILE A 92 3.10 0.93 -0.34
C ILE A 92 2.15 -0.22 -0.68
N ALA A 93 2.03 -1.23 0.17
CA ALA A 93 0.96 -2.21 0.03
C ALA A 93 -0.36 -1.60 0.54
N ASP A 94 -1.27 -1.28 -0.38
CA ASP A 94 -2.60 -0.78 0.01
C ASP A 94 -3.53 -1.97 0.27
N ALA A 95 -3.39 -2.57 1.47
CA ALA A 95 -4.06 -3.80 1.88
C ALA A 95 -5.12 -3.59 2.96
N LYS A 96 -5.10 -2.46 3.66
CA LYS A 96 -6.06 -2.08 4.72
C LYS A 96 -6.24 -3.21 5.75
N ARG A 97 -5.11 -3.74 6.25
CA ARG A 97 -5.10 -4.80 7.25
C ARG A 97 -5.42 -4.26 8.63
N GLY A 98 -5.94 -5.11 9.48
CA GLY A 98 -6.25 -4.86 10.89
C GLY A 98 -7.06 -6.01 11.43
N ASP A 99 -6.57 -6.63 12.52
CA ASP A 99 -7.17 -7.77 13.19
C ASP A 99 -6.68 -7.78 14.64
N ILE A 100 -7.12 -8.73 15.47
CA ILE A 100 -6.58 -8.90 16.82
C ILE A 100 -5.07 -9.19 16.77
N GLY A 101 -4.34 -8.84 17.83
CA GLY A 101 -2.88 -8.73 17.87
C GLY A 101 -2.10 -9.86 17.19
N ASN A 102 -2.38 -11.13 17.52
CA ASN A 102 -1.67 -12.28 16.93
C ASN A 102 -1.95 -12.45 15.42
N THR A 103 -3.14 -12.13 14.94
CA THR A 103 -3.50 -12.18 13.52
C THR A 103 -2.86 -11.01 12.78
N SER A 104 -2.88 -9.81 13.35
CA SER A 104 -2.15 -8.64 12.84
C SER A 104 -0.66 -8.92 12.70
N ALA A 105 -0.04 -9.65 13.65
CA ALA A 105 1.35 -10.07 13.55
C ALA A 105 1.63 -10.97 12.32
N MET A 106 0.68 -11.84 11.94
CA MET A 106 0.82 -12.65 10.72
C MET A 106 0.75 -11.79 9.45
N TYR A 107 -0.16 -10.80 9.41
CA TYR A 107 -0.20 -9.85 8.31
C TYR A 107 1.08 -9.00 8.22
N ALA A 108 1.57 -8.50 9.35
CA ALA A 108 2.82 -7.75 9.40
C ALA A 108 4.01 -8.58 8.86
N ARG A 109 4.11 -9.84 9.25
CA ARG A 109 5.11 -10.78 8.73
C ARG A 109 5.00 -10.95 7.22
N THR A 110 3.80 -11.08 6.67
CA THR A 110 3.61 -11.23 5.22
C THR A 110 4.15 -10.02 4.45
N PHE A 111 3.78 -8.81 4.86
CA PHE A 111 4.10 -7.62 4.09
C PHE A 111 5.50 -7.07 4.37
N PHE A 112 5.91 -7.04 5.62
CA PHE A 112 7.20 -6.47 6.02
C PHE A 112 8.33 -7.51 6.06
N GLY A 113 8.00 -8.78 6.33
CA GLY A 113 8.96 -9.88 6.30
C GLY A 113 9.13 -10.44 4.90
N GLU A 114 8.14 -11.15 4.39
CA GLU A 114 8.23 -11.93 3.14
C GLU A 114 8.25 -11.04 1.89
N SER A 115 7.24 -10.16 1.72
CA SER A 115 7.18 -9.26 0.55
C SER A 115 8.11 -8.06 0.66
N SER A 116 8.53 -7.72 1.87
CA SER A 116 9.53 -6.67 2.14
C SER A 116 9.14 -5.27 1.62
N VAL A 117 7.84 -4.94 1.60
CA VAL A 117 7.35 -3.59 1.22
C VAL A 117 7.76 -2.55 2.27
N ASP A 118 7.82 -1.28 1.88
CA ASP A 118 8.21 -0.19 2.78
C ASP A 118 7.06 0.24 3.70
N ALA A 119 5.83 0.24 3.19
CA ALA A 119 4.66 0.70 3.93
C ALA A 119 3.42 -0.19 3.72
N LEU A 120 2.53 -0.17 4.70
CA LEU A 120 1.26 -0.88 4.68
C LEU A 120 0.13 0.03 5.18
N THR A 121 -1.01 0.04 4.49
CA THR A 121 -2.22 0.66 5.01
C THR A 121 -2.87 -0.24 6.06
N VAL A 122 -3.22 0.33 7.22
CA VAL A 122 -3.76 -0.40 8.37
C VAL A 122 -5.03 0.29 8.87
N ALA A 123 -6.05 -0.51 9.22
CA ALA A 123 -7.31 -0.04 9.75
C ALA A 123 -7.32 -0.17 11.28
N PRO A 124 -7.50 0.94 12.03
CA PRO A 124 -7.40 0.93 13.49
C PRO A 124 -8.72 0.58 14.20
N TYR A 125 -9.76 0.21 13.47
CA TYR A 125 -11.12 0.02 14.02
C TYR A 125 -11.17 -0.94 15.22
N MET A 126 -10.32 -1.96 15.25
CA MET A 126 -10.29 -2.95 16.34
C MET A 126 -9.42 -2.54 17.54
N GLY A 127 -8.87 -1.33 17.56
CA GLY A 127 -8.09 -0.80 18.68
C GLY A 127 -6.57 -0.88 18.48
N GLU A 128 -5.84 -0.50 19.53
CA GLU A 128 -4.39 -0.38 19.54
C GLU A 128 -3.68 -1.70 19.19
N ASP A 129 -4.14 -2.81 19.75
CA ASP A 129 -3.56 -4.13 19.50
C ASP A 129 -3.69 -4.61 18.05
N SER A 130 -4.59 -4.02 17.28
CA SER A 130 -4.69 -4.26 15.83
C SER A 130 -3.60 -3.57 15.02
N VAL A 131 -2.97 -2.53 15.57
CA VAL A 131 -1.97 -1.68 14.91
C VAL A 131 -0.55 -1.98 15.39
N THR A 132 -0.38 -2.16 16.69
CA THR A 132 0.93 -2.34 17.36
C THR A 132 1.84 -3.37 16.68
N PRO A 133 1.36 -4.57 16.25
CA PRO A 133 2.24 -5.57 15.62
C PRO A 133 2.91 -5.11 14.33
N PHE A 134 2.35 -4.13 13.64
CA PHE A 134 2.98 -3.55 12.43
C PHE A 134 4.09 -2.55 12.79
N LEU A 135 4.04 -1.96 13.98
CA LEU A 135 5.05 -1.01 14.47
C LEU A 135 6.32 -1.70 14.98
N ASP A 136 6.30 -3.01 15.19
CA ASP A 136 7.46 -3.80 15.64
C ASP A 136 8.54 -3.98 14.56
N TYR A 137 8.28 -3.54 13.33
CA TYR A 137 9.22 -3.66 12.21
C TYR A 137 9.99 -2.36 12.02
N PRO A 138 11.28 -2.30 12.36
CA PRO A 138 12.09 -1.10 12.16
C PRO A 138 12.19 -0.74 10.67
N ASP A 139 12.24 0.55 10.38
CA ASP A 139 12.34 1.10 9.02
C ASP A 139 11.16 0.74 8.10
N ARG A 140 10.03 0.32 8.67
CA ARG A 140 8.76 0.11 7.96
C ARG A 140 7.74 1.16 8.40
N TRP A 141 6.78 1.43 7.55
CA TRP A 141 5.80 2.48 7.76
C TRP A 141 4.40 1.93 7.85
N VAL A 142 3.66 2.42 8.83
CA VAL A 142 2.23 2.18 8.95
C VAL A 142 1.49 3.41 8.46
N ILE A 143 0.62 3.23 7.46
CA ILE A 143 -0.29 4.26 7.00
C ILE A 143 -1.65 3.96 7.61
N LEU A 144 -1.93 4.64 8.73
CA LEU A 144 -3.16 4.43 9.47
C LEU A 144 -4.34 5.10 8.77
N LEU A 145 -5.44 4.36 8.60
CA LEU A 145 -6.67 4.92 8.06
C LEU A 145 -7.34 5.79 9.12
N ALA A 146 -7.50 7.08 8.82
CA ALA A 146 -8.24 8.03 9.62
C ALA A 146 -9.57 8.36 8.93
N LEU A 147 -9.71 9.55 8.34
CA LEU A 147 -10.89 9.90 7.55
C LEU A 147 -10.74 9.39 6.12
N THR A 148 -11.63 8.51 5.68
CA THR A 148 -11.63 7.99 4.32
C THR A 148 -12.56 8.80 3.40
N SER A 149 -12.26 8.81 2.08
CA SER A 149 -12.93 9.69 1.12
C SER A 149 -14.31 9.21 0.65
N ASN A 150 -14.71 8.00 1.02
CA ASN A 150 -15.98 7.40 0.63
C ASN A 150 -17.16 7.97 1.45
N LYS A 151 -18.35 7.95 0.88
CA LYS A 151 -19.57 8.48 1.51
C LYS A 151 -19.89 7.81 2.86
N GLY A 152 -19.64 6.51 2.98
CA GLY A 152 -19.86 5.73 4.21
C GLY A 152 -18.93 6.09 5.37
N SER A 153 -17.91 6.92 5.15
CA SER A 153 -17.08 7.45 6.25
C SER A 153 -17.91 8.21 7.29
N HIS A 154 -18.99 8.85 6.85
CA HIS A 154 -19.91 9.59 7.72
C HIS A 154 -20.65 8.70 8.73
N ASP A 155 -20.76 7.39 8.48
CA ASP A 155 -21.49 6.47 9.37
C ASP A 155 -20.79 6.28 10.72
N PHE A 156 -19.45 6.40 10.75
CA PHE A 156 -18.65 6.16 11.95
C PHE A 156 -17.57 7.22 12.19
N GLN A 157 -16.90 7.70 11.15
CA GLN A 157 -15.67 8.49 11.29
C GLN A 157 -15.96 9.96 11.65
N LEU A 158 -17.22 10.39 11.55
CA LEU A 158 -17.68 11.75 11.93
C LEU A 158 -18.60 11.74 13.15
N ILE A 159 -18.62 10.66 13.94
CA ILE A 159 -19.36 10.63 15.19
C ILE A 159 -18.64 11.55 16.18
N ALA A 160 -19.33 12.60 16.64
CA ALA A 160 -18.83 13.49 17.67
C ALA A 160 -19.16 12.93 19.06
N ASP A 161 -18.21 12.99 19.98
CA ASP A 161 -18.46 12.75 21.41
C ASP A 161 -19.06 14.00 22.06
N ALA A 162 -20.09 13.84 22.86
CA ALA A 162 -20.78 14.94 23.53
C ALA A 162 -19.88 15.68 24.55
N ASP A 163 -18.88 15.00 25.12
CA ASP A 163 -17.98 15.57 26.11
C ASP A 163 -16.72 16.21 25.49
N TRP A 164 -16.34 15.84 24.26
CA TRP A 164 -15.10 16.29 23.61
C TRP A 164 -15.35 17.28 22.46
N GLY A 165 -16.60 17.62 22.15
CA GLY A 165 -16.96 18.43 21.00
C GLY A 165 -16.83 17.70 19.67
N GLU A 166 -16.68 18.44 18.57
CA GLU A 166 -16.28 17.83 17.28
C GLU A 166 -14.90 17.16 17.52
N LEU A 167 -14.85 15.83 17.38
CA LEU A 167 -13.60 15.11 17.40
C LEU A 167 -12.72 15.73 16.31
N ASP A 168 -11.79 16.59 16.73
CA ASP A 168 -10.68 16.96 15.89
C ASP A 168 -9.97 15.65 15.52
N TYR A 169 -10.03 15.31 14.27
CA TYR A 169 -9.54 14.07 13.66
C TYR A 169 -8.33 13.53 14.39
N PHE A 170 -8.40 12.27 14.85
CA PHE A 170 -7.25 11.57 15.39
C PHE A 170 -6.16 11.52 14.29
N ILE A 171 -5.29 12.52 14.29
CA ILE A 171 -3.99 12.44 13.63
C ILE A 171 -3.06 11.85 14.68
N LEU A 172 -2.86 10.54 14.61
CA LEU A 172 -1.82 9.86 15.34
C LEU A 172 -0.50 9.99 14.58
#